data_b4a845d271c79d9f9c2de0ce22af21b3
#
_entry.id   b4a845d271c79d9f9c2de0ce22af21b3
#
_cell.length_a   1.000
_cell.length_b   1.000
_cell.length_c   1.000
_cell.angle_alpha   90.00
_cell.angle_beta   90.00
_cell.angle_gamma   90.00
#
_symmetry.space_group_name_H-M   'P 1'
#
loop_
_entity.id
_entity.type
_entity.pdbx_description
1 polymer ?
#
loop_
_entity_poly.entity_id
_entity_poly.type
_entity_poly.pdbx_seq_one_letter_code
_entity_poly.pdbx_strand_id
1 'polypeptide(L)'
;MQEKTIQLRSGQALLLRQVHPEDARAMLNYLERTSAETHFMVRLPEEVTFSLEEEQALLADCLSSNRRIMLAAFAGDCIVGNVAIAPVGERYKVRHRANLGIAIVQEYCNCGLGTILMQEGIAFAREAGYEQAELGVFADNAPAIHLYHKCGFRDTGRIPRAFHLPDGSCIDEIQMVKFLTPPDITCSVNE
;
A
#
# COMPACT_ATOMS: atom_id res chain seq x y z
N MET A 1 10.71 4.56 -12.00
CA MET A 1 11.45 5.10 -10.80
C MET A 1 12.80 4.45 -10.73
N GLN A 2 13.89 5.20 -10.42
CA GLN A 2 15.23 4.62 -10.26
C GLN A 2 15.31 3.88 -8.91
N GLU A 3 16.04 2.76 -8.89
CA GLU A 3 16.38 2.06 -7.66
C GLU A 3 17.26 2.93 -6.77
N LYS A 4 17.10 2.81 -5.46
CA LYS A 4 17.89 3.57 -4.49
C LYS A 4 18.10 2.81 -3.19
N THR A 5 19.23 3.05 -2.56
CA THR A 5 19.49 2.56 -1.20
C THR A 5 18.84 3.52 -0.20
N ILE A 6 18.06 2.96 0.72
CA ILE A 6 17.45 3.69 1.84
C ILE A 6 18.10 3.25 3.15
N GLN A 7 18.20 4.17 4.12
CA GLN A 7 18.74 3.90 5.44
C GLN A 7 17.60 3.88 6.46
N LEU A 8 17.48 2.80 7.21
CA LEU A 8 16.56 2.71 8.33
C LEU A 8 17.13 3.42 9.56
N ARG A 9 16.30 3.72 10.55
CA ARG A 9 16.75 4.31 11.82
C ARG A 9 17.76 3.45 12.58
N SER A 10 17.73 2.13 12.35
CA SER A 10 18.69 1.18 12.89
C SER A 10 20.10 1.27 12.26
N GLY A 11 20.25 2.03 11.16
CA GLY A 11 21.46 2.04 10.34
C GLY A 11 21.50 0.97 9.26
N GLN A 12 20.53 0.06 9.23
CA GLN A 12 20.43 -0.96 8.18
C GLN A 12 20.08 -0.32 6.83
N ALA A 13 20.81 -0.72 5.78
CA ALA A 13 20.53 -0.33 4.42
C ALA A 13 19.59 -1.33 3.74
N LEU A 14 18.59 -0.84 3.00
CA LEU A 14 17.71 -1.63 2.15
C LEU A 14 17.73 -1.07 0.72
N LEU A 15 17.53 -1.94 -0.26
CA LEU A 15 17.32 -1.53 -1.65
C LEU A 15 15.82 -1.26 -1.85
N LEU A 16 15.46 -0.06 -2.29
CA LEU A 16 14.09 0.29 -2.66
C LEU A 16 14.00 0.44 -4.18
N ARG A 17 13.15 -0.35 -4.80
CA ARG A 17 12.90 -0.31 -6.24
C ARG A 17 11.51 -0.81 -6.60
N GLN A 18 11.14 -0.60 -7.84
CA GLN A 18 9.96 -1.23 -8.42
C GLN A 18 10.19 -2.75 -8.52
N VAL A 19 9.13 -3.53 -8.29
CA VAL A 19 9.19 -4.98 -8.48
C VAL A 19 9.17 -5.34 -9.96
N HIS A 20 9.83 -6.44 -10.28
CA HIS A 20 9.92 -7.02 -11.63
C HIS A 20 9.32 -8.42 -11.64
N PRO A 21 8.95 -9.01 -12.80
CA PRO A 21 8.44 -10.37 -12.89
C PRO A 21 9.36 -11.42 -12.24
N GLU A 22 10.68 -11.19 -12.27
CA GLU A 22 11.68 -12.07 -11.66
C GLU A 22 11.56 -12.13 -10.13
N ASP A 23 10.93 -11.13 -9.51
CA ASP A 23 10.71 -11.06 -8.07
C ASP A 23 9.49 -11.88 -7.61
N ALA A 24 8.74 -12.50 -8.51
CA ALA A 24 7.48 -13.18 -8.21
C ALA A 24 7.61 -14.20 -7.08
N ARG A 25 8.69 -15.00 -7.04
CA ARG A 25 8.93 -15.92 -5.93
C ARG A 25 9.13 -15.21 -4.59
N ALA A 26 9.91 -14.14 -4.58
CA ALA A 26 10.12 -13.33 -3.38
C ALA A 26 8.83 -12.66 -2.92
N MET A 27 8.00 -12.22 -3.88
CA MET A 27 6.70 -11.61 -3.60
C MET A 27 5.72 -12.62 -2.99
N LEU A 28 5.58 -13.82 -3.55
CA LEU A 28 4.72 -14.87 -2.98
C LEU A 28 5.12 -15.21 -1.54
N ASN A 29 6.42 -15.41 -1.28
CA ASN A 29 6.93 -15.66 0.08
C ASN A 29 6.62 -14.49 1.02
N TYR A 30 6.75 -13.26 0.54
CA TYR A 30 6.44 -12.05 1.30
C TYR A 30 4.93 -11.93 1.60
N LEU A 31 4.05 -12.23 0.64
CA LEU A 31 2.61 -12.20 0.81
C LEU A 31 2.15 -13.23 1.85
N GLU A 32 2.67 -14.45 1.78
CA GLU A 32 2.41 -15.51 2.76
C GLU A 32 2.88 -15.10 4.16
N ARG A 33 4.13 -14.63 4.27
CA ARG A 33 4.72 -14.17 5.53
C ARG A 33 3.91 -13.05 6.17
N THR A 34 3.60 -11.99 5.43
CA THR A 34 2.85 -10.85 5.97
C THR A 34 1.43 -11.22 6.38
N SER A 35 0.78 -12.14 5.66
CA SER A 35 -0.54 -12.66 6.02
C SER A 35 -0.52 -13.50 7.30
N ALA A 36 0.58 -14.25 7.55
CA ALA A 36 0.74 -15.06 8.75
C ALA A 36 1.13 -14.24 10.00
N GLU A 37 1.81 -13.10 9.83
CA GLU A 37 2.32 -12.30 10.94
C GLU A 37 1.25 -11.43 11.63
N THR A 38 0.10 -11.19 11.00
CA THR A 38 -0.90 -10.26 11.53
C THR A 38 -2.31 -10.48 10.92
N HIS A 39 -3.34 -10.17 11.69
CA HIS A 39 -4.72 -10.17 11.18
C HIS A 39 -5.08 -8.91 10.36
N PHE A 40 -4.18 -7.93 10.25
CA PHE A 40 -4.41 -6.70 9.49
C PHE A 40 -4.28 -6.86 7.97
N MET A 41 -3.96 -8.05 7.49
CA MET A 41 -4.03 -8.36 6.06
C MET A 41 -5.43 -8.88 5.73
N VAL A 42 -6.00 -8.40 4.62
CA VAL A 42 -7.34 -8.83 4.18
C VAL A 42 -7.38 -10.31 3.83
N ARG A 43 -6.28 -10.85 3.30
CA ARG A 43 -6.16 -12.28 2.96
C ARG A 43 -5.60 -13.08 4.14
N LEU A 44 -6.05 -14.32 4.26
CA LEU A 44 -5.44 -15.32 5.13
C LEU A 44 -4.20 -15.94 4.44
N PRO A 45 -3.25 -16.52 5.18
CA PRO A 45 -2.07 -17.16 4.59
C PRO A 45 -2.42 -18.23 3.54
N GLU A 46 -3.44 -19.05 3.81
CA GLU A 46 -3.92 -20.10 2.91
C GLU A 46 -4.60 -19.60 1.63
N GLU A 47 -4.90 -18.30 1.57
CA GLU A 47 -5.47 -17.65 0.38
C GLU A 47 -4.38 -17.12 -0.57
N VAL A 48 -3.10 -17.26 -0.22
CA VAL A 48 -1.98 -16.98 -1.12
C VAL A 48 -1.80 -18.19 -2.06
N THR A 49 -2.68 -18.32 -3.03
CA THR A 49 -2.78 -19.47 -3.93
C THR A 49 -2.29 -19.20 -5.35
N PHE A 50 -1.74 -18.02 -5.61
CA PHE A 50 -1.23 -17.67 -6.94
C PHE A 50 -0.07 -18.57 -7.34
N SER A 51 -0.11 -19.06 -8.59
CA SER A 51 1.04 -19.71 -9.20
C SER A 51 2.16 -18.69 -9.45
N LEU A 52 3.38 -19.18 -9.68
CA LEU A 52 4.50 -18.31 -10.01
C LEU A 52 4.23 -17.52 -11.30
N GLU A 53 3.61 -18.16 -12.29
CA GLU A 53 3.27 -17.57 -13.58
C GLU A 53 2.21 -16.48 -13.45
N GLU A 54 1.20 -16.67 -12.60
CA GLU A 54 0.16 -15.68 -12.34
C GLU A 54 0.76 -14.45 -11.65
N GLU A 55 1.63 -14.64 -10.65
CA GLU A 55 2.31 -13.54 -10.00
C GLU A 55 3.25 -12.81 -10.97
N GLN A 56 4.02 -13.52 -11.80
CA GLN A 56 4.86 -12.90 -12.83
C GLN A 56 4.03 -12.03 -13.79
N ALA A 57 2.87 -12.52 -14.22
CA ALA A 57 1.99 -11.76 -15.10
C ALA A 57 1.44 -10.49 -14.43
N LEU A 58 1.07 -10.58 -13.15
CA LEU A 58 0.60 -9.44 -12.36
C LEU A 58 1.70 -8.38 -12.19
N LEU A 59 2.92 -8.80 -11.87
CA LEU A 59 4.06 -7.88 -11.74
C LEU A 59 4.42 -7.24 -13.08
N ALA A 60 4.34 -7.99 -14.21
CA ALA A 60 4.57 -7.45 -15.55
C ALA A 60 3.51 -6.41 -15.94
N ASP A 61 2.23 -6.65 -15.66
CA ASP A 61 1.15 -5.67 -15.88
C ASP A 61 1.37 -4.39 -15.07
N CYS A 62 1.73 -4.54 -13.80
CA CYS A 62 2.06 -3.42 -12.94
C CYS A 62 3.26 -2.62 -13.47
N LEU A 63 4.32 -3.30 -13.91
CA LEU A 63 5.54 -2.68 -14.43
C LEU A 63 5.30 -1.90 -15.72
N SER A 64 4.40 -2.39 -16.60
CA SER A 64 4.06 -1.75 -17.87
C SER A 64 3.17 -0.52 -17.73
N SER A 65 2.57 -0.31 -16.57
CA SER A 65 1.60 0.76 -16.31
C SER A 65 2.29 2.06 -15.92
N ASN A 66 1.79 3.18 -16.41
CA ASN A 66 2.17 4.52 -15.93
C ASN A 66 1.26 5.03 -14.79
N ARG A 67 0.24 4.25 -14.43
CA ARG A 67 -0.75 4.59 -13.40
C ARG A 67 -0.76 3.63 -12.20
N ARG A 68 0.00 2.55 -12.28
CA ARG A 68 0.18 1.57 -11.20
C ARG A 68 1.64 1.49 -10.85
N ILE A 69 1.93 1.30 -9.60
CA ILE A 69 3.28 0.98 -9.16
C ILE A 69 3.21 0.02 -7.98
N MET A 70 4.18 -0.86 -7.91
CA MET A 70 4.48 -1.64 -6.73
C MET A 70 5.96 -1.45 -6.43
N LEU A 71 6.26 -0.71 -5.35
CA LEU A 71 7.62 -0.52 -4.85
C LEU A 71 7.85 -1.47 -3.69
N ALA A 72 8.99 -2.12 -3.66
CA ALA A 72 9.38 -2.98 -2.58
C ALA A 72 10.74 -2.60 -2.00
N ALA A 73 10.87 -2.75 -0.69
CA ALA A 73 12.12 -2.67 0.03
C ALA A 73 12.69 -4.08 0.18
N PHE A 74 13.94 -4.25 -0.23
CA PHE A 74 14.66 -5.52 -0.23
C PHE A 74 15.77 -5.54 0.82
N ALA A 75 15.83 -6.60 1.60
CA ALA A 75 16.97 -6.99 2.43
C ALA A 75 17.64 -8.21 1.77
N GLY A 76 18.72 -7.99 1.01
CA GLY A 76 19.21 -9.00 0.08
C GLY A 76 18.14 -9.33 -0.96
N ASP A 77 17.83 -10.62 -1.13
CA ASP A 77 16.82 -11.09 -2.09
C ASP A 77 15.40 -11.16 -1.50
N CYS A 78 15.22 -10.78 -0.22
CA CYS A 78 13.94 -10.85 0.45
C CYS A 78 13.21 -9.51 0.43
N ILE A 79 11.93 -9.51 0.05
CA ILE A 79 11.05 -8.36 0.23
C ILE A 79 10.67 -8.25 1.71
N VAL A 80 10.85 -7.07 2.29
CA VAL A 80 10.57 -6.80 3.71
C VAL A 80 9.49 -5.74 3.91
N GLY A 81 9.06 -5.10 2.83
CA GLY A 81 7.93 -4.18 2.83
C GLY A 81 7.63 -3.73 1.41
N ASN A 82 6.36 -3.44 1.13
CA ASN A 82 5.96 -2.87 -0.14
C ASN A 82 4.92 -1.76 0.03
N VAL A 83 4.82 -0.90 -0.98
CA VAL A 83 3.70 0.02 -1.19
C VAL A 83 3.22 -0.15 -2.62
N ALA A 84 1.90 -0.27 -2.78
CA ALA A 84 1.25 -0.35 -4.07
C ALA A 84 0.31 0.84 -4.28
N ILE A 85 0.32 1.40 -5.49
CA ILE A 85 -0.62 2.42 -5.95
C ILE A 85 -1.33 1.88 -7.18
N ALA A 86 -2.65 1.99 -7.19
CA ALA A 86 -3.48 1.61 -8.31
C ALA A 86 -4.66 2.58 -8.46
N PRO A 87 -5.22 2.76 -9.68
CA PRO A 87 -6.41 3.58 -9.86
C PRO A 87 -7.61 2.96 -9.12
N VAL A 88 -8.45 3.79 -8.50
CA VAL A 88 -9.77 3.35 -8.00
C VAL A 88 -10.65 2.87 -9.15
N GLY A 89 -10.48 3.45 -10.33
CA GLY A 89 -11.12 3.04 -11.57
C GLY A 89 -10.65 3.88 -12.75
N GLU A 90 -10.86 3.35 -13.96
CA GLU A 90 -10.39 3.96 -15.22
C GLU A 90 -11.38 4.98 -15.82
N ARG A 91 -12.62 5.02 -15.33
CA ARG A 91 -13.64 5.89 -15.87
C ARG A 91 -13.39 7.35 -15.49
N TYR A 92 -13.70 8.28 -16.38
CA TYR A 92 -13.44 9.71 -16.23
C TYR A 92 -13.76 10.27 -14.83
N LYS A 93 -14.94 9.93 -14.26
CA LYS A 93 -15.41 10.47 -12.98
C LYS A 93 -14.63 9.97 -11.74
N VAL A 94 -13.84 8.93 -11.86
CA VAL A 94 -13.09 8.33 -10.73
C VAL A 94 -11.60 8.19 -11.01
N ARG A 95 -11.14 8.42 -12.23
CA ARG A 95 -9.73 8.20 -12.63
C ARG A 95 -8.72 9.10 -11.90
N HIS A 96 -9.18 10.18 -11.28
CA HIS A 96 -8.34 11.08 -10.48
C HIS A 96 -8.00 10.51 -9.11
N ARG A 97 -8.57 9.37 -8.72
CA ARG A 97 -8.45 8.73 -7.43
C ARG A 97 -7.51 7.54 -7.50
N ALA A 98 -6.60 7.44 -6.54
CA ALA A 98 -5.70 6.30 -6.37
C ALA A 98 -6.02 5.55 -5.09
N ASN A 99 -5.99 4.22 -5.14
CA ASN A 99 -5.95 3.37 -3.96
C ASN A 99 -4.49 3.12 -3.57
N LEU A 100 -4.19 3.18 -2.28
CA LEU A 100 -2.87 2.94 -1.72
C LEU A 100 -2.93 1.77 -0.74
N GLY A 101 -2.05 0.80 -0.92
CA GLY A 101 -1.85 -0.31 0.01
C GLY A 101 -0.40 -0.38 0.45
N ILE A 102 -0.17 -0.70 1.71
CA ILE A 102 1.17 -0.89 2.28
C ILE A 102 1.16 -2.10 3.21
N ALA A 103 2.22 -2.90 3.16
CA ALA A 103 2.48 -3.93 4.15
C ALA A 103 3.98 -3.97 4.47
N ILE A 104 4.33 -4.36 5.68
CA ILE A 104 5.70 -4.45 6.17
C ILE A 104 5.80 -5.68 7.06
N VAL A 105 6.82 -6.49 6.82
CA VAL A 105 7.18 -7.63 7.67
C VAL A 105 7.41 -7.14 9.11
N GLN A 106 6.88 -7.85 10.10
CA GLN A 106 6.84 -7.41 11.50
C GLN A 106 8.21 -7.00 12.04
N GLU A 107 9.27 -7.72 11.69
CA GLU A 107 10.66 -7.42 12.04
C GLU A 107 11.13 -6.01 11.60
N TYR A 108 10.54 -5.49 10.51
CA TYR A 108 10.87 -4.18 9.93
C TYR A 108 9.85 -3.09 10.28
N CYS A 109 8.92 -3.37 11.20
CA CYS A 109 8.02 -2.35 11.74
C CYS A 109 8.76 -1.39 12.69
N ASN A 110 8.22 -0.18 12.85
CA ASN A 110 8.73 0.85 13.76
C ASN A 110 10.18 1.36 13.51
N CYS A 111 10.84 0.91 12.44
CA CYS A 111 12.20 1.37 12.06
C CYS A 111 12.22 2.52 11.05
N GLY A 112 11.06 3.08 10.71
CA GLY A 112 10.92 4.19 9.76
C GLY A 112 10.57 3.79 8.33
N LEU A 113 10.63 2.49 7.99
CA LEU A 113 10.36 1.97 6.65
C LEU A 113 8.98 2.38 6.13
N GLY A 114 7.93 2.29 6.97
CA GLY A 114 6.58 2.68 6.59
C GLY A 114 6.47 4.14 6.12
N THR A 115 7.16 5.05 6.80
CA THR A 115 7.18 6.47 6.40
C THR A 115 7.84 6.65 5.03
N ILE A 116 8.95 5.95 4.78
CA ILE A 116 9.67 6.01 3.49
C ILE A 116 8.77 5.47 2.37
N LEU A 117 8.20 4.28 2.53
CA LEU A 117 7.31 3.67 1.53
C LEU A 117 6.09 4.55 1.23
N MET A 118 5.45 5.10 2.26
CA MET A 118 4.32 6.02 2.09
C MET A 118 4.71 7.28 1.31
N GLN A 119 5.86 7.89 1.61
CA GLN A 119 6.33 9.07 0.90
C GLN A 119 6.60 8.78 -0.58
N GLU A 120 7.20 7.64 -0.91
CA GLU A 120 7.45 7.22 -2.30
C GLU A 120 6.16 6.93 -3.06
N GLY A 121 5.21 6.21 -2.43
CA GLY A 121 3.91 5.95 -3.04
C GLY A 121 3.12 7.24 -3.30
N ILE A 122 3.14 8.18 -2.36
CA ILE A 122 2.50 9.50 -2.50
C ILE A 122 3.18 10.33 -3.60
N ALA A 123 4.51 10.29 -3.70
CA ALA A 123 5.24 10.98 -4.76
C ALA A 123 4.86 10.44 -6.13
N PHE A 124 4.87 9.11 -6.30
CA PHE A 124 4.42 8.48 -7.54
C PHE A 124 2.96 8.86 -7.88
N ALA A 125 2.05 8.80 -6.91
CA ALA A 125 0.65 9.13 -7.16
C ALA A 125 0.49 10.57 -7.71
N ARG A 126 1.27 11.53 -7.21
CA ARG A 126 1.31 12.90 -7.74
C ARG A 126 1.84 12.96 -9.17
N GLU A 127 2.98 12.29 -9.44
CA GLU A 127 3.61 12.24 -10.76
C GLU A 127 2.71 11.56 -11.81
N ALA A 128 1.94 10.55 -11.39
CA ALA A 128 0.94 9.87 -12.23
C ALA A 128 -0.34 10.70 -12.46
N GLY A 129 -0.44 11.91 -11.88
CA GLY A 129 -1.55 12.83 -12.07
C GLY A 129 -2.80 12.49 -11.26
N TYR A 130 -2.66 11.74 -10.17
CA TYR A 130 -3.76 11.57 -9.22
C TYR A 130 -3.95 12.82 -8.36
N GLU A 131 -5.20 13.16 -8.08
CA GLU A 131 -5.59 14.31 -7.26
C GLU A 131 -5.80 13.92 -5.79
N GLN A 132 -6.09 12.63 -5.54
CA GLN A 132 -6.23 12.09 -4.17
C GLN A 132 -5.78 10.63 -4.10
N ALA A 133 -5.26 10.27 -2.93
CA ALA A 133 -4.96 8.90 -2.53
C ALA A 133 -5.90 8.45 -1.40
N GLU A 134 -6.38 7.23 -1.49
CA GLU A 134 -7.34 6.63 -0.58
C GLU A 134 -6.80 5.32 -0.02
N LEU A 135 -7.20 4.99 1.17
CA LEU A 135 -6.93 3.68 1.78
C LEU A 135 -8.02 3.32 2.79
N GLY A 136 -8.16 2.03 3.05
CA GLY A 136 -8.91 1.48 4.17
C GLY A 136 -7.94 0.86 5.18
N VAL A 137 -8.28 0.94 6.46
CA VAL A 137 -7.47 0.37 7.53
C VAL A 137 -8.35 -0.26 8.62
N PHE A 138 -7.92 -1.40 9.13
CA PHE A 138 -8.54 -2.03 10.29
C PHE A 138 -8.58 -1.04 11.46
N ALA A 139 -9.74 -0.86 12.09
CA ALA A 139 -9.96 0.17 13.11
C ALA A 139 -9.13 -0.05 14.40
N ASP A 140 -8.62 -1.26 14.61
CA ASP A 140 -7.74 -1.63 15.71
C ASP A 140 -6.24 -1.58 15.34
N ASN A 141 -5.90 -1.25 14.09
CA ASN A 141 -4.52 -1.08 13.64
C ASN A 141 -3.97 0.32 13.98
N ALA A 142 -3.84 0.60 15.27
CA ALA A 142 -3.37 1.90 15.75
C ALA A 142 -2.01 2.34 15.17
N PRO A 143 -1.00 1.46 14.98
CA PRO A 143 0.26 1.85 14.35
C PRO A 143 0.11 2.35 12.90
N ALA A 144 -0.71 1.67 12.10
CA ALA A 144 -0.95 2.06 10.71
C ALA A 144 -1.74 3.37 10.63
N ILE A 145 -2.79 3.52 11.44
CA ILE A 145 -3.59 4.76 11.54
C ILE A 145 -2.69 5.95 11.89
N HIS A 146 -1.80 5.79 12.88
CA HIS A 146 -0.83 6.83 13.24
C HIS A 146 0.11 7.17 12.08
N LEU A 147 0.61 6.18 11.35
CA LEU A 147 1.46 6.37 10.17
C LEU A 147 0.72 7.18 9.09
N TYR A 148 -0.53 6.83 8.80
CA TYR A 148 -1.33 7.49 7.77
C TYR A 148 -1.63 8.94 8.14
N HIS A 149 -2.04 9.23 9.37
CA HIS A 149 -2.21 10.60 9.86
C HIS A 149 -0.91 11.41 9.74
N LYS A 150 0.23 10.83 10.14
CA LYS A 150 1.55 11.48 9.98
C LYS A 150 1.89 11.77 8.51
N CYS A 151 1.44 10.93 7.57
CA CYS A 151 1.60 11.16 6.14
C CYS A 151 0.55 12.12 5.54
N GLY A 152 -0.36 12.65 6.38
CA GLY A 152 -1.35 13.66 6.01
C GLY A 152 -2.66 13.10 5.47
N PHE A 153 -2.95 11.82 5.69
CA PHE A 153 -4.28 11.26 5.48
C PHE A 153 -5.24 11.72 6.58
N ARG A 154 -6.52 11.81 6.25
CA ARG A 154 -7.60 12.18 7.15
C ARG A 154 -8.71 11.14 7.08
N ASP A 155 -9.34 10.86 8.20
CA ASP A 155 -10.51 9.97 8.26
C ASP A 155 -11.68 10.62 7.52
N THR A 156 -12.34 9.83 6.68
CA THR A 156 -13.49 10.28 5.87
C THR A 156 -14.74 9.43 6.09
N GLY A 157 -14.58 8.27 6.70
CA GLY A 157 -15.70 7.38 6.98
C GLY A 157 -15.29 6.16 7.79
N ARG A 158 -16.31 5.40 8.18
CA ARG A 158 -16.15 4.12 8.89
C ARG A 158 -17.17 3.14 8.38
N ILE A 159 -16.72 1.94 8.02
CA ILE A 159 -17.60 0.82 7.65
C ILE A 159 -17.68 -0.11 8.86
N PRO A 160 -18.86 -0.23 9.51
CA PRO A 160 -19.00 -1.13 10.63
C PRO A 160 -18.87 -2.59 10.18
N ARG A 161 -18.17 -3.41 10.97
CA ARG A 161 -18.03 -4.86 10.75
C ARG A 161 -17.51 -5.20 9.34
N ALA A 162 -16.58 -4.40 8.82
CA ALA A 162 -16.03 -4.54 7.48
C ALA A 162 -15.20 -5.81 7.30
N PHE A 163 -14.54 -6.25 8.37
CA PHE A 163 -13.69 -7.45 8.36
C PHE A 163 -14.26 -8.49 9.33
N HIS A 164 -14.42 -9.71 8.83
CA HIS A 164 -14.84 -10.87 9.64
C HIS A 164 -13.61 -11.74 9.87
N LEU A 165 -13.24 -11.95 11.14
CA LEU A 165 -12.07 -12.75 11.50
C LEU A 165 -12.43 -14.23 11.69
N PRO A 166 -11.45 -15.14 11.57
CA PRO A 166 -11.68 -16.58 11.72
C PRO A 166 -12.25 -16.99 13.08
N ASP A 167 -12.06 -16.21 14.14
CA ASP A 167 -12.61 -16.43 15.47
C ASP A 167 -14.09 -16.00 15.60
N GLY A 168 -14.69 -15.47 14.53
CA GLY A 168 -16.06 -14.98 14.49
C GLY A 168 -16.23 -13.52 14.93
N SER A 169 -15.18 -12.85 15.36
CA SER A 169 -15.21 -11.42 15.65
C SER A 169 -15.27 -10.57 14.37
N CYS A 170 -15.72 -9.33 14.51
CA CYS A 170 -15.75 -8.38 13.39
C CYS A 170 -15.03 -7.10 13.77
N ILE A 171 -14.30 -6.55 12.82
CA ILE A 171 -13.58 -5.29 12.97
C ILE A 171 -14.11 -4.30 11.94
N ASP A 172 -14.23 -3.04 12.35
CA ASP A 172 -14.61 -1.95 11.45
C ASP A 172 -13.43 -1.55 10.58
N GLU A 173 -13.73 -0.94 9.42
CA GLU A 173 -12.75 -0.26 8.58
C GLU A 173 -12.85 1.24 8.76
N ILE A 174 -11.70 1.91 8.95
CA ILE A 174 -11.59 3.36 8.83
C ILE A 174 -11.15 3.68 7.40
N GLN A 175 -11.94 4.50 6.70
CA GLN A 175 -11.59 5.00 5.38
C GLN A 175 -10.86 6.33 5.51
N MET A 176 -9.73 6.45 4.81
CA MET A 176 -8.88 7.63 4.90
C MET A 176 -8.53 8.16 3.52
N VAL A 177 -8.45 9.47 3.38
CA VAL A 177 -8.10 10.18 2.15
C VAL A 177 -7.00 11.20 2.40
N LYS A 178 -6.11 11.33 1.42
CA LYS A 178 -5.14 12.43 1.30
C LYS A 178 -5.33 13.13 -0.04
N PHE A 179 -5.59 14.43 -0.02
CA PHE A 179 -5.53 15.24 -1.24
C PHE A 179 -4.06 15.48 -1.64
N LEU A 180 -3.75 15.22 -2.90
CA LEU A 180 -2.41 15.30 -3.48
C LEU A 180 -2.15 16.64 -4.15
N THR A 181 -3.20 17.26 -4.66
CA THR A 181 -3.23 18.65 -5.14
C THR A 181 -4.02 19.50 -4.15
N PRO A 182 -3.72 20.79 -3.99
CA PRO A 182 -4.64 21.68 -3.28
C PRO A 182 -6.03 21.55 -3.90
N PRO A 183 -7.12 21.47 -3.12
CA PRO A 183 -8.44 21.51 -3.69
C PRO A 183 -8.58 22.86 -4.43
N ASP A 184 -8.76 22.80 -5.75
CA ASP A 184 -9.25 23.96 -6.47
C ASP A 184 -10.60 24.32 -5.86
N ILE A 185 -10.69 25.52 -5.23
CA ILE A 185 -11.89 26.01 -4.52
C ILE A 185 -12.99 26.40 -5.54
N THR A 186 -13.17 25.60 -6.59
CA THR A 186 -14.22 25.80 -7.61
C THR A 186 -15.33 24.77 -7.57
N CYS A 187 -15.31 23.82 -6.63
CA CYS A 187 -16.54 23.09 -6.30
C CYS A 187 -17.43 23.99 -5.44
N SER A 188 -18.18 24.87 -6.07
CA SER A 188 -19.37 25.45 -5.45
C SER A 188 -20.30 24.33 -5.04
N VAL A 189 -20.37 24.06 -3.75
CA VAL A 189 -21.47 23.31 -3.14
C VAL A 189 -22.69 24.19 -3.37
N ASN A 190 -23.49 23.89 -4.40
CA ASN A 190 -24.84 24.43 -4.48
C ASN A 190 -25.62 23.79 -3.32
N GLU A 191 -25.98 24.61 -2.35
CA GLU A 191 -26.95 24.32 -1.29
C GLU A 191 -28.31 23.90 -1.87
#